data_6565ba00f44a2c3f518a4f3ffc1dbee6
#
_entry.id   6565ba00f44a2c3f518a4f3ffc1dbee6
#
_cell.length_a   1.000
_cell.length_b   1.000
_cell.length_c   1.000
_cell.angle_alpha   90.00
_cell.angle_beta   90.00
_cell.angle_gamma   90.00
#
_symmetry.space_group_name_H-M   'P 1'
#
loop_
_entity.id
_entity.type
_entity.pdbx_description
1 polymer ?
#
loop_
_entity_poly.entity_id
_entity_poly.type
_entity_poly.pdbx_seq_one_letter_code
_entity_poly.pdbx_strand_id
1 'polypeptide(L)'
;AMVVPDDNAALYGEVGNRYAKRIKSVLKMYERIGAGVKEVLKDGKFPIVLSGDHSNAAGTIAGIRMAYPDSTVGVIWIDAHADLHTPFTTPSGNMHGMPLAVSLAEDNIENKVNDLDYETIDLWEMLKNVGGIAPKVEYRDLLFMTLRDFEEQEAYLIKKNKVKVSATTEIRKTGITKICREAMKYLSHCDKIYISFDVDCLDPSVSRGTGTPVKGGLNEREAADIILDFVQNERVCCLEFTEVNPTLDSENVMAETVFEILQKVVRQIEIS
;
A
#
# COMPACT_ATOMS: atom_id res chain seq x y z
N ALA A 1 -10.05 14.94 6.90
CA ALA A 1 -9.89 15.68 5.65
C ALA A 1 -10.34 14.81 4.48
N MET A 2 -10.92 15.39 3.46
CA MET A 2 -11.26 14.69 2.21
C MET A 2 -10.32 15.20 1.12
N VAL A 3 -9.58 14.29 0.50
CA VAL A 3 -8.79 14.58 -0.71
C VAL A 3 -9.61 14.17 -1.91
N VAL A 4 -9.90 15.11 -2.79
CA VAL A 4 -10.73 14.86 -3.98
C VAL A 4 -9.91 15.02 -5.27
N PRO A 5 -10.19 14.22 -6.31
CA PRO A 5 -9.65 14.44 -7.65
C PRO A 5 -10.19 15.76 -8.23
N ASP A 6 -9.57 16.28 -9.29
CA ASP A 6 -10.03 17.51 -9.96
C ASP A 6 -11.44 17.38 -10.52
N ASP A 7 -11.70 16.28 -11.20
CA ASP A 7 -13.02 15.82 -11.62
C ASP A 7 -12.98 14.31 -11.95
N ASN A 8 -14.14 13.72 -12.16
CA ASN A 8 -14.26 12.36 -12.63
C ASN A 8 -14.18 12.25 -14.17
N ALA A 9 -13.96 13.34 -14.90
CA ALA A 9 -13.87 13.32 -16.36
C ALA A 9 -12.70 12.46 -16.84
N ALA A 10 -11.62 12.39 -16.05
CA ALA A 10 -10.50 11.49 -16.32
C ALA A 10 -10.90 9.98 -16.41
N LEU A 11 -12.02 9.58 -15.78
CA LEU A 11 -12.54 8.20 -15.87
C LEU A 11 -13.10 7.89 -17.26
N TYR A 12 -13.62 8.90 -17.95
CA TYR A 12 -14.27 8.80 -19.26
C TYR A 12 -13.38 9.25 -20.41
N GLY A 13 -12.20 9.85 -20.11
CA GLY A 13 -11.22 10.27 -21.09
C GLY A 13 -10.35 9.12 -21.59
N GLU A 14 -9.48 9.44 -22.54
CA GLU A 14 -8.47 8.49 -22.99
C GLU A 14 -7.59 8.07 -21.82
N VAL A 15 -7.25 6.79 -21.80
CA VAL A 15 -6.44 6.21 -20.71
C VAL A 15 -5.01 6.77 -20.71
N GLY A 16 -4.55 7.25 -21.87
CA GLY A 16 -3.20 7.79 -22.04
C GLY A 16 -2.14 6.68 -22.01
N ASN A 17 -1.05 6.93 -21.33
CA ASN A 17 0.14 6.07 -21.25
C ASN A 17 -0.20 4.59 -21.00
N ARG A 18 0.04 3.73 -22.00
CA ARG A 18 -0.37 2.31 -22.00
C ARG A 18 0.13 1.54 -20.77
N TYR A 19 1.36 1.78 -20.37
CA TYR A 19 2.04 1.06 -19.29
C TYR A 19 2.07 1.84 -17.97
N ALA A 20 1.35 2.96 -17.91
CA ALA A 20 1.16 3.77 -16.71
C ALA A 20 -0.17 4.55 -16.85
N LYS A 21 -1.26 3.80 -16.82
CA LYS A 21 -2.59 4.34 -17.11
C LYS A 21 -2.97 5.48 -16.19
N ARG A 22 -3.37 6.61 -16.77
CA ARG A 22 -3.77 7.83 -16.04
C ARG A 22 -2.68 8.41 -15.13
N ILE A 23 -1.40 8.18 -15.43
CA ILE A 23 -0.27 8.59 -14.59
C ILE A 23 -0.31 10.08 -14.20
N LYS A 24 -0.79 10.96 -15.09
CA LYS A 24 -0.94 12.41 -14.82
C LYS A 24 -1.95 12.68 -13.69
N SER A 25 -3.05 11.94 -13.67
CA SER A 25 -4.07 12.08 -12.62
C SER A 25 -3.58 11.47 -11.31
N VAL A 26 -2.90 10.33 -11.38
CA VAL A 26 -2.26 9.68 -10.23
C VAL A 26 -1.21 10.59 -9.59
N LEU A 27 -0.37 11.25 -10.39
CA LEU A 27 0.62 12.22 -9.90
C LEU A 27 -0.02 13.33 -9.07
N LYS A 28 -1.08 13.95 -9.58
CA LYS A 28 -1.83 14.98 -8.85
C LYS A 28 -2.44 14.44 -7.54
N MET A 29 -2.93 13.20 -7.57
CA MET A 29 -3.46 12.58 -6.35
C MET A 29 -2.37 12.33 -5.32
N TYR A 30 -1.18 11.85 -5.72
CA TYR A 30 -0.05 11.67 -4.81
C TYR A 30 0.37 12.97 -4.12
N GLU A 31 0.43 14.08 -4.88
CA GLU A 31 0.75 15.39 -4.32
C GLU A 31 -0.28 15.82 -3.26
N ARG A 32 -1.58 15.63 -3.54
CA ARG A 32 -2.67 16.02 -2.64
C ARG A 32 -2.74 15.13 -1.40
N ILE A 33 -2.65 13.81 -1.58
CA ILE A 33 -2.65 12.85 -0.48
C ILE A 33 -1.43 13.12 0.41
N GLY A 34 -0.26 13.27 -0.20
CA GLY A 34 0.97 13.56 0.53
C GLY A 34 0.89 14.84 1.36
N ALA A 35 0.32 15.92 0.79
CA ALA A 35 0.09 17.16 1.52
C ALA A 35 -0.87 16.97 2.70
N GLY A 36 -1.98 16.26 2.50
CA GLY A 36 -2.97 15.99 3.55
C GLY A 36 -2.42 15.13 4.69
N VAL A 37 -1.72 14.04 4.36
CA VAL A 37 -1.09 13.15 5.35
C VAL A 37 -0.02 13.90 6.16
N LYS A 38 0.84 14.67 5.47
CA LYS A 38 1.83 15.53 6.13
C LYS A 38 1.18 16.48 7.13
N GLU A 39 0.10 17.16 6.76
CA GLU A 39 -0.61 18.10 7.63
C GLU A 39 -1.12 17.41 8.89
N VAL A 40 -1.82 16.27 8.74
CA VAL A 40 -2.35 15.49 9.87
C VAL A 40 -1.24 15.06 10.83
N LEU A 41 -0.11 14.57 10.31
CA LEU A 41 1.03 14.15 11.11
C LEU A 41 1.73 15.32 11.81
N LYS A 42 1.87 16.47 11.15
CA LYS A 42 2.44 17.70 11.74
C LYS A 42 1.57 18.29 12.85
N ASP A 43 0.25 18.05 12.79
CA ASP A 43 -0.69 18.37 13.86
C ASP A 43 -0.60 17.40 15.07
N GLY A 44 0.29 16.41 15.02
CA GLY A 44 0.43 15.39 16.07
C GLY A 44 -0.70 14.37 16.11
N LYS A 45 -1.46 14.24 15.03
CA LYS A 45 -2.59 13.30 14.92
C LYS A 45 -2.17 12.03 14.18
N PHE A 46 -2.88 10.93 14.44
CA PHE A 46 -2.71 9.67 13.74
C PHE A 46 -3.62 9.62 12.50
N PRO A 47 -3.07 9.62 11.27
CA PRO A 47 -3.89 9.49 10.07
C PRO A 47 -4.37 8.04 9.88
N ILE A 48 -5.68 7.87 9.73
CA ILE A 48 -6.28 6.69 9.13
C ILE A 48 -6.73 7.11 7.73
N VAL A 49 -6.14 6.49 6.72
CA VAL A 49 -6.41 6.79 5.31
C VAL A 49 -7.41 5.76 4.80
N LEU A 50 -8.50 6.22 4.20
CA LEU A 50 -9.43 5.39 3.44
C LEU A 50 -9.26 5.76 1.97
N SER A 51 -8.62 4.92 1.21
CA SER A 51 -8.33 5.17 -0.20
C SER A 51 -9.16 4.33 -1.15
N GLY A 52 -9.15 4.68 -2.42
CA GLY A 52 -9.83 3.93 -3.47
C GLY A 52 -9.00 2.72 -3.88
N ASP A 53 -8.16 2.87 -4.89
CA ASP A 53 -7.23 1.82 -5.30
C ASP A 53 -5.86 1.97 -4.61
N HIS A 54 -5.06 0.91 -4.64
CA HIS A 54 -3.78 0.83 -3.93
C HIS A 54 -2.70 1.78 -4.48
N SER A 55 -2.89 2.37 -5.67
CA SER A 55 -1.94 3.38 -6.18
C SER A 55 -1.74 4.52 -5.19
N ASN A 56 -2.77 4.90 -4.43
CA ASN A 56 -2.75 6.02 -3.49
C ASN A 56 -1.71 5.88 -2.36
N ALA A 57 -1.33 4.66 -2.01
CA ALA A 57 -0.37 4.37 -0.93
C ALA A 57 0.99 5.07 -1.13
N ALA A 58 1.45 5.25 -2.37
CA ALA A 58 2.70 6.00 -2.61
C ALA A 58 2.57 7.49 -2.25
N GLY A 59 1.38 8.06 -2.43
CA GLY A 59 1.07 9.41 -1.94
C GLY A 59 1.08 9.49 -0.41
N THR A 60 0.52 8.49 0.27
CA THR A 60 0.54 8.38 1.74
C THR A 60 1.98 8.27 2.26
N ILE A 61 2.79 7.38 1.68
CA ILE A 61 4.22 7.24 2.03
C ILE A 61 4.98 8.55 1.80
N ALA A 62 4.71 9.26 0.68
CA ALA A 62 5.31 10.56 0.42
C ALA A 62 4.95 11.58 1.52
N GLY A 63 3.70 11.61 1.97
CA GLY A 63 3.25 12.46 3.06
C GLY A 63 3.94 12.18 4.38
N ILE A 64 4.13 10.91 4.73
CA ILE A 64 4.86 10.48 5.92
C ILE A 64 6.32 10.96 5.84
N ARG A 65 6.98 10.76 4.70
CA ARG A 65 8.36 11.21 4.48
C ARG A 65 8.49 12.74 4.54
N MET A 66 7.53 13.49 3.98
CA MET A 66 7.49 14.95 4.11
C MET A 66 7.25 15.43 5.55
N ALA A 67 6.54 14.65 6.37
CA ALA A 67 6.34 14.96 7.78
C ALA A 67 7.59 14.65 8.63
N TYR A 68 8.29 13.57 8.30
CA TYR A 68 9.46 13.06 9.00
C TYR A 68 10.64 12.82 8.04
N PRO A 69 11.26 13.90 7.50
CA PRO A 69 12.28 13.78 6.44
C PRO A 69 13.53 13.03 6.89
N ASP A 70 13.90 13.12 8.17
CA ASP A 70 15.10 12.51 8.74
C ASP A 70 14.86 11.10 9.32
N SER A 71 13.60 10.64 9.36
CA SER A 71 13.25 9.34 9.94
C SER A 71 13.32 8.23 8.91
N THR A 72 13.73 7.04 9.32
CA THR A 72 13.55 5.81 8.54
C THR A 72 12.11 5.32 8.65
N VAL A 73 11.44 5.13 7.52
CA VAL A 73 10.05 4.67 7.47
C VAL A 73 9.99 3.21 7.07
N GLY A 74 9.50 2.38 7.99
CA GLY A 74 9.18 0.98 7.72
C GLY A 74 7.78 0.84 7.13
N VAL A 75 7.60 -0.13 6.24
CA VAL A 75 6.33 -0.43 5.58
C VAL A 75 5.91 -1.86 5.88
N ILE A 76 4.73 -2.03 6.45
CA ILE A 76 4.04 -3.32 6.56
C ILE A 76 2.95 -3.35 5.50
N TRP A 77 3.14 -4.20 4.48
CA TRP A 77 2.25 -4.35 3.34
C TRP A 77 1.42 -5.61 3.51
N ILE A 78 0.16 -5.46 3.91
CA ILE A 78 -0.79 -6.56 4.16
C ILE A 78 -1.68 -6.68 2.93
N ASP A 79 -1.34 -7.63 2.05
CA ASP A 79 -1.86 -7.68 0.69
C ASP A 79 -1.70 -9.10 0.10
N ALA A 80 -2.55 -9.46 -0.85
CA ALA A 80 -2.34 -10.63 -1.69
C ALA A 80 -1.22 -10.42 -2.72
N HIS A 81 -1.00 -9.18 -3.15
CA HIS A 81 -0.13 -8.77 -4.24
C HIS A 81 1.16 -8.09 -3.73
N ALA A 82 2.14 -7.97 -4.62
CA ALA A 82 3.42 -7.34 -4.28
C ALA A 82 3.49 -5.85 -4.61
N ASP A 83 2.71 -5.38 -5.60
CA ASP A 83 2.64 -3.98 -6.06
C ASP A 83 4.01 -3.35 -6.36
N LEU A 84 4.92 -4.18 -6.88
CA LEU A 84 6.29 -3.86 -7.25
C LEU A 84 6.52 -3.75 -8.76
N HIS A 85 5.44 -3.77 -9.56
CA HIS A 85 5.56 -3.47 -10.97
C HIS A 85 5.99 -2.03 -11.22
N THR A 86 6.61 -1.83 -12.35
CA THR A 86 6.96 -0.52 -12.89
C THR A 86 6.36 -0.38 -14.30
N PRO A 87 6.33 0.79 -14.90
CA PRO A 87 5.93 0.90 -16.31
C PRO A 87 6.76 0.01 -17.24
N PHE A 88 8.01 -0.28 -16.89
CA PHE A 88 8.89 -1.14 -17.68
C PHE A 88 8.54 -2.63 -17.57
N THR A 89 7.84 -3.06 -16.52
CA THR A 89 7.61 -4.50 -16.24
C THR A 89 6.14 -4.91 -16.21
N THR A 90 5.22 -3.96 -16.07
CA THR A 90 3.79 -4.25 -15.89
C THR A 90 3.16 -4.93 -17.10
N PRO A 91 2.35 -5.99 -16.90
CA PRO A 91 1.57 -6.57 -17.98
C PRO A 91 0.30 -5.75 -18.31
N SER A 92 -0.24 -5.03 -17.34
CA SER A 92 -1.52 -4.34 -17.45
C SER A 92 -1.42 -2.84 -17.67
N GLY A 93 -0.39 -2.18 -17.13
CA GLY A 93 -0.25 -0.73 -17.04
C GLY A 93 -1.11 -0.10 -15.93
N ASN A 94 -1.74 -0.88 -15.07
CA ASN A 94 -2.55 -0.37 -13.97
C ASN A 94 -1.65 0.13 -12.84
N MET A 95 -1.92 1.34 -12.38
CA MET A 95 -1.06 2.02 -11.39
C MET A 95 -1.19 1.45 -9.97
N HIS A 96 -2.29 0.74 -9.66
CA HIS A 96 -2.44 0.11 -8.34
C HIS A 96 -1.39 -0.97 -8.07
N GLY A 97 -0.84 -1.63 -9.08
CA GLY A 97 0.26 -2.59 -8.94
C GLY A 97 1.67 -1.96 -8.88
N MET A 98 1.81 -0.64 -8.64
CA MET A 98 3.10 0.06 -8.75
C MET A 98 3.50 0.91 -7.51
N PRO A 99 2.68 1.10 -6.47
CA PRO A 99 2.96 2.10 -5.43
C PRO A 99 4.25 1.82 -4.64
N LEU A 100 4.60 0.56 -4.43
CA LEU A 100 5.85 0.21 -3.76
C LEU A 100 7.07 0.49 -4.66
N ALA A 101 7.01 0.21 -5.96
CA ALA A 101 8.08 0.56 -6.89
C ALA A 101 8.32 2.09 -6.93
N VAL A 102 7.24 2.90 -6.94
CA VAL A 102 7.33 4.36 -6.81
C VAL A 102 8.04 4.75 -5.51
N SER A 103 7.65 4.13 -4.39
CA SER A 103 8.20 4.47 -3.07
C SER A 103 9.65 4.07 -2.88
N LEU A 104 10.07 2.99 -3.55
CA LEU A 104 11.44 2.48 -3.59
C LEU A 104 12.31 3.16 -4.65
N ALA A 105 11.74 4.02 -5.50
CA ALA A 105 12.37 4.59 -6.70
C ALA A 105 12.92 3.49 -7.65
N GLU A 106 12.21 2.39 -7.77
CA GLU A 106 12.62 1.20 -8.52
C GLU A 106 12.10 1.23 -9.96
N ASP A 107 12.94 0.93 -10.91
CA ASP A 107 12.59 0.81 -12.34
C ASP A 107 12.54 -0.64 -12.83
N ASN A 108 13.22 -1.53 -12.14
CA ASN A 108 13.37 -2.95 -12.50
C ASN A 108 13.81 -3.16 -13.94
N ILE A 109 14.79 -2.40 -14.39
CA ILE A 109 15.28 -2.41 -15.78
C ILE A 109 15.85 -3.77 -16.19
N GLU A 110 16.39 -4.53 -15.23
CA GLU A 110 16.92 -5.87 -15.48
C GLU A 110 15.85 -6.85 -16.01
N ASN A 111 14.57 -6.60 -15.65
CA ASN A 111 13.42 -7.42 -16.07
C ASN A 111 12.47 -6.65 -16.98
N LYS A 112 12.97 -5.62 -17.66
CA LYS A 112 12.19 -4.81 -18.59
C LYS A 112 11.57 -5.66 -19.70
N VAL A 113 10.26 -5.49 -19.91
CA VAL A 113 9.47 -6.11 -20.98
C VAL A 113 8.72 -5.09 -21.85
N ASN A 114 8.63 -3.83 -21.39
CA ASN A 114 7.91 -2.77 -22.08
C ASN A 114 8.86 -1.65 -22.53
N ASP A 115 8.67 -1.14 -23.75
CA ASP A 115 9.28 0.10 -24.21
C ASP A 115 8.35 1.26 -23.94
N LEU A 116 8.88 2.31 -23.31
CA LEU A 116 8.13 3.48 -22.89
C LEU A 116 8.47 4.67 -23.78
N ASP A 117 7.49 5.55 -24.00
CA ASP A 117 7.72 6.87 -24.54
C ASP A 117 8.36 7.82 -23.50
N TYR A 118 8.95 8.90 -23.97
CA TYR A 118 9.63 9.88 -23.12
C TYR A 118 8.68 10.51 -22.08
N GLU A 119 7.43 10.79 -22.46
CA GLU A 119 6.45 11.39 -21.56
C GLU A 119 6.14 10.45 -20.36
N THR A 120 5.99 9.15 -20.63
CA THR A 120 5.77 8.14 -19.58
C THR A 120 6.97 8.06 -18.65
N ILE A 121 8.20 8.10 -19.18
CA ILE A 121 9.42 8.09 -18.38
C ILE A 121 9.50 9.33 -17.49
N ASP A 122 9.28 10.52 -18.04
CA ASP A 122 9.34 11.77 -17.29
C ASP A 122 8.29 11.79 -16.15
N LEU A 123 7.07 11.39 -16.46
CA LEU A 123 6.00 11.31 -15.45
C LEU A 123 6.28 10.28 -14.36
N TRP A 124 6.89 9.13 -14.72
CA TRP A 124 7.31 8.13 -13.76
C TRP A 124 8.39 8.67 -12.82
N GLU A 125 9.37 9.40 -13.35
CA GLU A 125 10.37 10.09 -12.54
C GLU A 125 9.73 11.12 -11.60
N MET A 126 8.73 11.88 -12.07
CA MET A 126 7.99 12.84 -11.23
C MET A 126 7.27 12.12 -10.09
N LEU A 127 6.61 10.98 -10.34
CA LEU A 127 5.96 10.17 -9.30
C LEU A 127 6.95 9.72 -8.22
N LYS A 128 8.09 9.16 -8.63
CA LYS A 128 9.15 8.74 -7.71
C LYS A 128 9.67 9.90 -6.85
N ASN A 129 9.59 11.14 -7.34
CA ASN A 129 10.09 12.33 -6.68
C ASN A 129 9.04 13.15 -5.91
N VAL A 130 7.77 12.72 -5.88
CA VAL A 130 6.73 13.39 -5.07
C VAL A 130 7.21 13.54 -3.62
N GLY A 131 7.12 14.75 -3.08
CA GLY A 131 7.61 15.09 -1.74
C GLY A 131 9.10 15.44 -1.67
N GLY A 132 9.85 15.38 -2.79
CA GLY A 132 11.26 15.76 -2.88
C GLY A 132 12.23 14.78 -2.23
N ILE A 133 11.80 13.57 -1.92
CA ILE A 133 12.61 12.50 -1.32
C ILE A 133 12.46 11.22 -2.15
N ALA A 134 13.57 10.70 -2.68
CA ALA A 134 13.61 9.44 -3.43
C ALA A 134 14.96 8.73 -3.16
N PRO A 135 14.95 7.43 -2.83
CA PRO A 135 13.78 6.63 -2.46
C PRO A 135 13.15 7.09 -1.15
N LYS A 136 11.86 6.81 -0.97
CA LYS A 136 11.12 7.10 0.27
C LYS A 136 11.28 6.00 1.31
N VAL A 137 11.46 4.77 0.82
CA VAL A 137 11.60 3.52 1.57
C VAL A 137 12.72 2.72 0.93
N GLU A 138 13.47 1.95 1.69
CA GLU A 138 14.42 0.98 1.18
C GLU A 138 13.84 -0.44 1.30
N TYR A 139 14.32 -1.39 0.50
CA TYR A 139 13.84 -2.78 0.54
C TYR A 139 13.96 -3.46 1.90
N ARG A 140 14.98 -3.09 2.71
CA ARG A 140 15.17 -3.60 4.08
C ARG A 140 14.11 -3.08 5.06
N ASP A 141 13.41 -2.01 4.69
CA ASP A 141 12.37 -1.35 5.49
C ASP A 141 10.96 -1.86 5.10
N LEU A 142 10.88 -2.79 4.15
CA LEU A 142 9.64 -3.36 3.62
C LEU A 142 9.43 -4.79 4.14
N LEU A 143 8.20 -5.08 4.55
CA LEU A 143 7.74 -6.40 4.95
C LEU A 143 6.39 -6.69 4.30
N PHE A 144 6.27 -7.84 3.63
CA PHE A 144 5.00 -8.35 3.13
C PHE A 144 4.32 -9.30 4.12
N MET A 145 3.02 -9.14 4.28
CA MET A 145 2.15 -10.12 4.95
C MET A 145 1.07 -10.56 3.97
N THR A 146 0.76 -11.85 3.98
CA THR A 146 -0.26 -12.50 3.16
C THR A 146 0.00 -12.56 1.65
N LEU A 147 1.18 -12.13 1.20
CA LEU A 147 1.59 -12.17 -0.21
C LEU A 147 1.44 -13.59 -0.79
N ARG A 148 0.75 -13.72 -1.95
CA ARG A 148 0.48 -15.01 -2.58
C ARG A 148 0.20 -14.98 -4.09
N ASP A 149 0.07 -13.77 -4.66
CA ASP A 149 -0.08 -13.57 -6.11
C ASP A 149 0.84 -12.45 -6.58
N PHE A 150 1.82 -12.78 -7.42
CA PHE A 150 2.83 -11.86 -7.94
C PHE A 150 3.53 -12.47 -9.15
N GLU A 151 4.00 -11.62 -10.05
CA GLU A 151 4.68 -12.05 -11.27
C GLU A 151 6.20 -12.22 -11.08
N GLU A 152 6.85 -12.83 -12.09
CA GLU A 152 8.30 -13.14 -12.06
C GLU A 152 9.17 -11.90 -11.83
N GLN A 153 8.78 -10.75 -12.38
CA GLN A 153 9.50 -9.48 -12.24
C GLN A 153 9.51 -8.97 -10.80
N GLU A 154 8.40 -9.16 -10.10
CA GLU A 154 8.24 -8.81 -8.69
C GLU A 154 8.97 -9.83 -7.79
N ALA A 155 8.80 -11.13 -8.09
CA ALA A 155 9.52 -12.21 -7.40
C ALA A 155 11.04 -12.00 -7.45
N TYR A 156 11.55 -11.52 -8.58
CA TYR A 156 12.97 -11.19 -8.74
C TYR A 156 13.40 -10.12 -7.74
N LEU A 157 12.67 -9.00 -7.62
CA LEU A 157 13.00 -7.92 -6.69
C LEU A 157 12.94 -8.37 -5.23
N ILE A 158 11.89 -9.11 -4.85
CA ILE A 158 11.73 -9.66 -3.50
C ILE A 158 12.92 -10.55 -3.14
N LYS A 159 13.30 -11.46 -4.03
CA LYS A 159 14.42 -12.39 -3.82
C LYS A 159 15.77 -11.69 -3.81
N LYS A 160 16.04 -10.81 -4.80
CA LYS A 160 17.29 -10.06 -4.94
C LYS A 160 17.59 -9.25 -3.68
N ASN A 161 16.56 -8.57 -3.16
CA ASN A 161 16.67 -7.67 -2.02
C ASN A 161 16.36 -8.35 -0.68
N LYS A 162 16.07 -9.66 -0.67
CA LYS A 162 15.78 -10.45 0.54
C LYS A 162 14.66 -9.85 1.40
N VAL A 163 13.62 -9.32 0.75
CA VAL A 163 12.48 -8.73 1.45
C VAL A 163 11.79 -9.79 2.28
N LYS A 164 11.45 -9.47 3.52
CA LYS A 164 10.74 -10.40 4.40
C LYS A 164 9.31 -10.59 3.93
N VAL A 165 8.88 -11.85 3.83
CA VAL A 165 7.50 -12.23 3.49
C VAL A 165 6.98 -13.15 4.58
N SER A 166 5.79 -12.87 5.10
CA SER A 166 5.04 -13.72 6.03
C SER A 166 3.75 -14.20 5.35
N ALA A 167 3.78 -15.40 4.78
CA ALA A 167 2.61 -15.97 4.10
C ALA A 167 1.47 -16.30 5.09
N THR A 168 0.23 -16.32 4.61
CA THR A 168 -0.95 -16.64 5.44
C THR A 168 -0.80 -17.96 6.20
N THR A 169 -0.22 -18.98 5.57
CA THR A 169 0.04 -20.28 6.21
C THR A 169 1.07 -20.19 7.35
N GLU A 170 2.08 -19.33 7.19
CA GLU A 170 3.08 -19.06 8.24
C GLU A 170 2.46 -18.29 9.39
N ILE A 171 1.63 -17.29 9.12
CA ILE A 171 0.89 -16.52 10.13
C ILE A 171 0.05 -17.45 11.00
N ARG A 172 -0.74 -18.34 10.39
CA ARG A 172 -1.57 -19.33 11.09
C ARG A 172 -0.76 -20.32 11.91
N LYS A 173 0.37 -20.82 11.37
CA LYS A 173 1.27 -21.77 12.06
C LYS A 173 1.98 -21.11 13.25
N THR A 174 2.41 -19.88 13.11
CA THR A 174 3.20 -19.15 14.11
C THR A 174 2.34 -18.53 15.19
N GLY A 175 1.13 -18.13 14.84
CA GLY A 175 0.19 -17.34 15.65
C GLY A 175 0.43 -15.84 15.52
N ILE A 176 -0.67 -15.07 15.54
CA ILE A 176 -0.71 -13.63 15.21
C ILE A 176 0.25 -12.83 16.09
N THR A 177 0.14 -12.90 17.38
CA THR A 177 0.98 -12.12 18.32
C THR A 177 2.48 -12.37 18.12
N LYS A 178 2.87 -13.60 17.80
CA LYS A 178 4.27 -13.93 17.57
C LYS A 178 4.76 -13.38 16.22
N ILE A 179 3.97 -13.55 15.15
CA ILE A 179 4.35 -13.06 13.82
C ILE A 179 4.42 -11.52 13.78
N CYS A 180 3.50 -10.82 14.44
CA CYS A 180 3.54 -9.37 14.58
C CYS A 180 4.79 -8.91 15.35
N ARG A 181 5.14 -9.59 16.45
CA ARG A 181 6.39 -9.31 17.17
C ARG A 181 7.63 -9.52 16.31
N GLU A 182 7.68 -10.57 15.50
CA GLU A 182 8.78 -10.83 14.56
C GLU A 182 8.86 -9.78 13.45
N ALA A 183 7.72 -9.30 12.96
CA ALA A 183 7.62 -8.20 12.01
C ALA A 183 8.18 -6.90 12.62
N MET A 184 7.74 -6.53 13.82
CA MET A 184 8.22 -5.34 14.54
C MET A 184 9.70 -5.42 14.90
N LYS A 185 10.22 -6.63 15.17
CA LYS A 185 11.65 -6.86 15.37
C LYS A 185 12.44 -6.69 14.08
N TYR A 186 11.93 -7.17 12.95
CA TYR A 186 12.55 -6.98 11.64
C TYR A 186 12.68 -5.49 11.31
N LEU A 187 11.63 -4.70 11.58
CA LEU A 187 11.60 -3.24 11.39
C LEU A 187 12.11 -2.46 12.60
N SER A 188 12.95 -3.07 13.48
CA SER A 188 13.41 -2.40 14.72
C SER A 188 14.29 -1.17 14.48
N HIS A 189 14.90 -1.07 13.31
CA HIS A 189 15.74 0.05 12.88
C HIS A 189 14.92 1.22 12.29
N CYS A 190 13.62 1.04 12.07
CA CYS A 190 12.74 2.08 11.54
C CYS A 190 12.18 2.95 12.66
N ASP A 191 12.21 4.27 12.48
CA ASP A 191 11.69 5.26 13.45
C ASP A 191 10.16 5.36 13.39
N LYS A 192 9.60 5.24 12.21
CA LYS A 192 8.17 5.30 11.91
C LYS A 192 7.75 4.09 11.10
N ILE A 193 6.51 3.64 11.29
CA ILE A 193 5.96 2.49 10.58
C ILE A 193 4.61 2.89 9.97
N TYR A 194 4.48 2.62 8.69
CA TYR A 194 3.25 2.71 7.93
C TYR A 194 2.68 1.31 7.71
N ILE A 195 1.38 1.17 7.88
CA ILE A 195 0.63 -0.06 7.59
C ILE A 195 -0.29 0.20 6.41
N SER A 196 -0.12 -0.54 5.33
CA SER A 196 -1.08 -0.62 4.24
C SER A 196 -1.88 -1.91 4.35
N PHE A 197 -3.19 -1.79 4.36
CA PHE A 197 -4.11 -2.91 4.41
C PHE A 197 -4.98 -2.92 3.16
N ASP A 198 -4.61 -3.77 2.21
CA ASP A 198 -5.45 -4.10 1.08
C ASP A 198 -6.50 -5.13 1.50
N VAL A 199 -7.76 -4.88 1.17
CA VAL A 199 -8.85 -5.80 1.56
C VAL A 199 -8.80 -7.12 0.82
N ASP A 200 -8.04 -7.24 -0.27
CA ASP A 200 -7.85 -8.51 -0.97
C ASP A 200 -6.88 -9.47 -0.25
N CYS A 201 -6.20 -8.99 0.83
CA CYS A 201 -5.52 -9.88 1.78
C CYS A 201 -6.50 -10.84 2.46
N LEU A 202 -7.79 -10.49 2.52
CA LEU A 202 -8.86 -11.36 2.98
C LEU A 202 -9.12 -12.49 1.98
N ASP A 203 -9.65 -13.61 2.48
CA ASP A 203 -10.08 -14.69 1.60
C ASP A 203 -11.38 -14.32 0.88
N PRO A 204 -11.55 -14.64 -0.41
CA PRO A 204 -12.80 -14.38 -1.14
C PRO A 204 -14.07 -15.01 -0.55
N SER A 205 -13.92 -15.93 0.41
CA SER A 205 -15.06 -16.46 1.18
C SER A 205 -15.63 -15.46 2.18
N VAL A 206 -14.85 -14.43 2.59
CA VAL A 206 -15.34 -13.32 3.40
C VAL A 206 -16.18 -12.39 2.53
N SER A 207 -15.60 -11.88 1.47
CA SER A 207 -16.27 -11.06 0.46
C SER A 207 -15.45 -11.03 -0.84
N ARG A 208 -16.13 -10.73 -1.95
CA ARG A 208 -15.53 -10.46 -3.26
C ARG A 208 -15.56 -8.98 -3.63
N GLY A 209 -15.82 -8.11 -2.67
CA GLY A 209 -15.93 -6.66 -2.86
C GLY A 209 -14.58 -5.96 -3.06
N THR A 210 -13.70 -6.53 -3.88
CA THR A 210 -12.39 -5.99 -4.28
C THR A 210 -12.09 -6.35 -5.74
N GLY A 211 -11.15 -5.62 -6.34
CA GLY A 211 -10.82 -5.75 -7.77
C GLY A 211 -10.16 -7.09 -8.13
N THR A 212 -9.26 -7.58 -7.30
CA THR A 212 -8.37 -8.73 -7.57
C THR A 212 -8.37 -9.76 -6.44
N PRO A 213 -9.53 -10.41 -6.14
CA PRO A 213 -9.63 -11.33 -5.02
C PRO A 213 -8.84 -12.62 -5.25
N VAL A 214 -7.98 -13.01 -4.29
CA VAL A 214 -7.12 -14.20 -4.35
C VAL A 214 -7.43 -15.15 -3.19
N LYS A 215 -7.60 -16.46 -3.47
CA LYS A 215 -7.86 -17.49 -2.45
C LYS A 215 -6.66 -17.68 -1.50
N GLY A 216 -6.93 -18.17 -0.29
CA GLY A 216 -5.92 -18.46 0.72
C GLY A 216 -5.59 -17.27 1.61
N GLY A 217 -6.44 -16.25 1.61
CA GLY A 217 -6.33 -15.05 2.44
C GLY A 217 -6.68 -15.25 3.91
N LEU A 218 -6.71 -14.15 4.65
CA LEU A 218 -7.14 -14.09 6.05
C LEU A 218 -8.66 -14.14 6.16
N ASN A 219 -9.17 -14.55 7.32
CA ASN A 219 -10.53 -14.20 7.69
C ASN A 219 -10.56 -12.83 8.40
N GLU A 220 -11.75 -12.28 8.59
CA GLU A 220 -11.98 -10.97 9.19
C GLU A 220 -11.41 -10.83 10.60
N ARG A 221 -11.43 -11.91 11.38
CA ARG A 221 -10.89 -11.93 12.74
C ARG A 221 -9.36 -11.91 12.71
N GLU A 222 -8.73 -12.74 11.88
CA GLU A 222 -7.28 -12.76 11.71
C GLU A 222 -6.75 -11.39 11.29
N ALA A 223 -7.44 -10.72 10.34
CA ALA A 223 -7.09 -9.40 9.87
C ALA A 223 -7.21 -8.34 10.98
N ALA A 224 -8.33 -8.35 11.70
CA ALA A 224 -8.55 -7.45 12.83
C ALA A 224 -7.46 -7.62 13.91
N ASP A 225 -7.18 -8.86 14.31
CA ASP A 225 -6.21 -9.17 15.36
C ASP A 225 -4.79 -8.71 14.96
N ILE A 226 -4.39 -8.86 13.70
CA ILE A 226 -3.10 -8.38 13.16
C ILE A 226 -3.00 -6.85 13.26
N ILE A 227 -4.01 -6.12 12.77
CA ILE A 227 -3.99 -4.66 12.77
C ILE A 227 -3.98 -4.14 14.23
N LEU A 228 -4.81 -4.73 15.11
CA LEU A 228 -4.89 -4.35 16.51
C LEU A 228 -3.58 -4.58 17.27
N ASP A 229 -2.83 -5.65 16.94
CA ASP A 229 -1.51 -5.90 17.54
C ASP A 229 -0.51 -4.82 17.10
N PHE A 230 -0.50 -4.48 15.80
CA PHE A 230 0.44 -3.48 15.28
C PHE A 230 0.17 -2.05 15.78
N VAL A 231 -1.07 -1.60 15.81
CA VAL A 231 -1.40 -0.20 16.17
C VAL A 231 -1.14 0.14 17.64
N GLN A 232 -0.85 -0.86 18.48
CA GLN A 232 -0.39 -0.64 19.85
C GLN A 232 1.06 -0.15 19.93
N ASN A 233 1.82 -0.25 18.86
CA ASN A 233 3.22 0.17 18.84
C ASN A 233 3.33 1.67 18.48
N GLU A 234 3.96 2.45 19.34
CA GLU A 234 4.13 3.91 19.20
C GLU A 234 4.86 4.36 17.91
N ARG A 235 5.60 3.46 17.26
CA ARG A 235 6.25 3.75 15.98
C ARG A 235 5.28 3.68 14.80
N VAL A 236 4.13 3.03 14.96
CA VAL A 236 3.09 3.03 13.91
C VAL A 236 2.49 4.41 13.84
N CYS A 237 2.67 5.08 12.72
CA CYS A 237 2.30 6.48 12.54
C CYS A 237 1.16 6.71 11.54
N CYS A 238 0.79 5.69 10.77
CA CYS A 238 -0.28 5.79 9.78
C CYS A 238 -0.82 4.39 9.45
N LEU A 239 -2.13 4.29 9.24
CA LEU A 239 -2.82 3.10 8.75
C LEU A 239 -3.67 3.46 7.54
N GLU A 240 -3.59 2.68 6.47
CA GLU A 240 -4.40 2.84 5.27
C GLU A 240 -5.21 1.58 4.98
N PHE A 241 -6.50 1.77 4.65
CA PHE A 241 -7.39 0.75 4.09
C PHE A 241 -7.66 1.08 2.65
N THR A 242 -7.53 0.10 1.76
CA THR A 242 -7.67 0.29 0.31
C THR A 242 -8.40 -0.87 -0.37
N GLU A 243 -8.78 -0.67 -1.63
CA GLU A 243 -9.39 -1.64 -2.55
C GLU A 243 -10.81 -2.12 -2.17
N VAL A 244 -11.51 -1.42 -1.27
CA VAL A 244 -12.94 -1.68 -1.05
C VAL A 244 -13.73 -1.24 -2.27
N ASN A 245 -14.33 -2.19 -2.99
CA ASN A 245 -15.12 -1.90 -4.18
C ASN A 245 -16.59 -2.34 -4.02
N PRO A 246 -17.47 -1.44 -3.58
CA PRO A 246 -18.88 -1.77 -3.35
C PRO A 246 -19.65 -2.09 -4.65
N THR A 247 -19.10 -1.78 -5.83
CA THR A 247 -19.74 -2.14 -7.09
C THR A 247 -19.60 -3.63 -7.42
N LEU A 248 -18.68 -4.33 -6.75
CA LEU A 248 -18.43 -5.76 -6.90
C LEU A 248 -19.06 -6.60 -5.77
N ASP A 249 -19.71 -5.94 -4.81
CA ASP A 249 -20.30 -6.58 -3.63
C ASP A 249 -21.71 -6.03 -3.39
N SER A 250 -22.73 -6.79 -3.88
CA SER A 250 -24.13 -6.38 -3.81
C SER A 250 -24.70 -6.26 -2.38
N GLU A 251 -24.05 -6.92 -1.42
CA GLU A 251 -24.46 -6.93 -0.01
C GLU A 251 -23.60 -6.02 0.88
N ASN A 252 -22.61 -5.34 0.30
CA ASN A 252 -21.63 -4.48 1.00
C ASN A 252 -20.82 -5.19 2.11
N VAL A 253 -20.69 -6.49 2.06
CA VAL A 253 -20.00 -7.28 3.11
C VAL A 253 -18.58 -6.82 3.33
N MET A 254 -17.83 -6.50 2.25
CA MET A 254 -16.47 -6.00 2.38
C MET A 254 -16.42 -4.66 3.13
N ALA A 255 -17.29 -3.72 2.76
CA ALA A 255 -17.34 -2.42 3.40
C ALA A 255 -17.74 -2.54 4.90
N GLU A 256 -18.70 -3.40 5.22
CA GLU A 256 -19.09 -3.68 6.61
C GLU A 256 -17.96 -4.33 7.40
N THR A 257 -17.26 -5.31 6.82
CA THR A 257 -16.10 -5.97 7.44
C THR A 257 -15.01 -4.96 7.76
N VAL A 258 -14.63 -4.11 6.79
CA VAL A 258 -13.62 -3.06 7.00
C VAL A 258 -14.08 -2.05 8.05
N PHE A 259 -15.34 -1.67 8.05
CA PHE A 259 -15.89 -0.75 9.03
C PHE A 259 -15.84 -1.31 10.46
N GLU A 260 -16.13 -2.59 10.64
CA GLU A 260 -16.00 -3.26 11.95
C GLU A 260 -14.55 -3.31 12.43
N ILE A 261 -13.60 -3.60 11.54
CA ILE A 261 -12.17 -3.56 11.86
C ILE A 261 -11.76 -2.14 12.26
N LEU A 262 -12.15 -1.14 11.45
CA LEU A 262 -11.87 0.27 11.69
C LEU A 262 -12.39 0.74 13.06
N GLN A 263 -13.63 0.36 13.44
CA GLN A 263 -14.18 0.70 14.74
C GLN A 263 -13.35 0.16 15.90
N LYS A 264 -12.85 -1.07 15.78
CA LYS A 264 -11.98 -1.68 16.80
C LYS A 264 -10.65 -0.95 16.88
N VAL A 265 -10.06 -0.61 15.74
CA VAL A 265 -8.79 0.13 15.63
C VAL A 265 -8.90 1.52 16.24
N VAL A 266 -9.95 2.28 15.91
CA VAL A 266 -10.17 3.63 16.49
C VAL A 266 -10.27 3.56 18.01
N ARG A 267 -11.07 2.62 18.55
CA ARG A 267 -11.15 2.42 20.00
C ARG A 267 -9.80 2.07 20.63
N GLN A 268 -8.99 1.26 19.96
CA GLN A 268 -7.66 0.92 20.47
C GLN A 268 -6.73 2.13 20.51
N ILE A 269 -6.73 2.97 19.48
CA ILE A 269 -5.90 4.17 19.39
C ILE A 269 -6.33 5.22 20.43
N GLU A 270 -7.63 5.36 20.71
CA GLU A 270 -8.15 6.31 21.72
C GLU A 270 -7.75 5.93 23.16
N ILE A 271 -7.43 4.68 23.42
CA ILE A 271 -7.06 4.16 24.74
C ILE A 271 -5.53 4.16 24.95
N SER A 272 -4.74 4.16 23.85
CA SER A 272 -3.28 4.11 23.87
C SER A 272 -2.67 5.48 24.06
#